data_041ce1b9bf3e15bbdfb2f13e1ffaeda5
#
_entry.id   041ce1b9bf3e15bbdfb2f13e1ffaeda5
#
_cell.length_a   1.000
_cell.length_b   1.000
_cell.length_c   1.000
_cell.angle_alpha   90.00
_cell.angle_beta   90.00
_cell.angle_gamma   90.00
#
_symmetry.space_group_name_H-M   'P 1'
#
loop_
_entity.id
_entity.type
_entity.pdbx_description
1 polymer ?
#
loop_
_entity_poly.entity_id
_entity_poly.type
_entity_poly.pdbx_seq_one_letter_code
_entity_poly.pdbx_strand_id
1 'polypeptide(L)'
;MKPVIFTFLVVSVFASCSTPKTYFTPSVRSNLESNDIPVAKLQFYVDRDVELRREVASGSAQVSAGVVKFENGKYVNIITLKKNTPGVCTRAYEDKIDVAFEIGDGRYLTFGKLKKDGRAPYTLYADSWGRDLGEIRYDGKTYYILPAGSGARLMIKKNALNTLKIEKREMKGRKVE
;
A
#
# COMPACT_ATOMS: atom_id res chain seq x y z
N MET A 1 47.96 -31.61 30.10
CA MET A 1 47.18 -31.62 28.84
C MET A 1 45.87 -30.86 29.12
N LYS A 2 45.68 -29.67 28.54
CA LYS A 2 44.47 -28.85 28.74
C LYS A 2 43.54 -29.07 27.54
N PRO A 3 42.26 -29.39 27.69
CA PRO A 3 41.32 -29.49 26.57
C PRO A 3 40.94 -28.10 26.07
N VAL A 4 41.13 -27.86 24.79
CA VAL A 4 40.68 -26.64 24.08
C VAL A 4 39.21 -26.91 23.68
N ILE A 5 38.28 -26.23 24.37
CA ILE A 5 36.85 -26.26 24.03
C ILE A 5 36.64 -25.33 22.84
N PHE A 6 36.40 -25.89 21.67
CA PHE A 6 36.07 -25.18 20.43
C PHE A 6 34.57 -24.84 20.43
N THR A 7 34.23 -23.64 20.91
CA THR A 7 32.84 -23.17 20.90
C THR A 7 32.44 -22.82 19.48
N PHE A 8 31.63 -23.69 18.87
CA PHE A 8 31.08 -23.49 17.53
C PHE A 8 29.92 -22.49 17.63
N LEU A 9 30.21 -21.22 17.26
CA LEU A 9 29.20 -20.15 17.20
C LEU A 9 28.31 -20.37 15.97
N VAL A 10 27.13 -20.97 16.16
CA VAL A 10 26.13 -21.13 15.11
C VAL A 10 25.47 -19.78 14.83
N VAL A 11 25.91 -19.09 13.80
CA VAL A 11 25.26 -17.88 13.28
C VAL A 11 24.03 -18.30 12.48
N SER A 12 22.86 -18.22 13.10
CA SER A 12 21.55 -18.44 12.45
C SER A 12 21.28 -17.26 11.51
N VAL A 13 21.56 -17.40 10.23
CA VAL A 13 21.16 -16.44 9.19
C VAL A 13 19.66 -16.58 8.98
N PHE A 14 18.87 -15.71 9.59
CA PHE A 14 17.44 -15.57 9.26
C PHE A 14 17.32 -14.98 7.85
N ALA A 15 17.29 -15.83 6.85
CA ALA A 15 16.91 -15.44 5.50
C ALA A 15 15.43 -15.03 5.53
N SER A 16 15.16 -13.73 5.65
CA SER A 16 13.82 -13.16 5.51
C SER A 16 13.36 -13.37 4.06
N CYS A 17 12.64 -14.46 3.79
CA CYS A 17 11.97 -14.72 2.52
C CYS A 17 10.86 -13.70 2.31
N SER A 18 11.16 -12.52 1.79
CA SER A 18 10.14 -11.56 1.39
C SER A 18 9.48 -12.04 0.10
N THR A 19 8.18 -12.34 0.16
CA THR A 19 7.39 -12.69 -1.02
C THR A 19 7.51 -11.57 -2.07
N PRO A 20 7.89 -11.86 -3.33
CA PRO A 20 8.03 -10.86 -4.36
C PRO A 20 6.71 -10.13 -4.62
N LYS A 21 6.81 -8.82 -4.82
CA LYS A 21 5.67 -7.95 -5.11
C LYS A 21 5.66 -7.56 -6.59
N THR A 22 4.47 -7.22 -7.10
CA THR A 22 4.26 -6.65 -8.43
C THR A 22 3.38 -5.42 -8.33
N TYR A 23 3.48 -4.52 -9.29
CA TYR A 23 2.61 -3.36 -9.35
C TYR A 23 1.15 -3.76 -9.60
N PHE A 24 0.25 -3.09 -8.89
CA PHE A 24 -1.18 -3.21 -9.12
C PHE A 24 -1.58 -2.27 -10.26
N THR A 25 -1.94 -2.85 -11.41
CA THR A 25 -2.32 -2.14 -12.63
C THR A 25 -3.78 -2.43 -12.98
N PRO A 26 -4.41 -1.64 -13.87
CA PRO A 26 -5.75 -1.97 -14.38
C PRO A 26 -5.83 -3.36 -15.01
N SER A 27 -4.81 -3.80 -15.74
CA SER A 27 -4.75 -5.15 -16.32
C SER A 27 -4.69 -6.25 -15.24
N VAL A 28 -3.90 -6.02 -14.17
CA VAL A 28 -3.83 -6.93 -13.02
C VAL A 28 -5.18 -6.98 -12.32
N ARG A 29 -5.82 -5.84 -12.10
CA ARG A 29 -7.15 -5.76 -11.48
C ARG A 29 -8.18 -6.54 -12.29
N SER A 30 -8.28 -6.28 -13.59
CA SER A 30 -9.21 -6.97 -14.50
C SER A 30 -8.99 -8.49 -14.50
N ASN A 31 -7.74 -8.94 -14.50
CA ASN A 31 -7.40 -10.35 -14.41
C ASN A 31 -7.88 -10.99 -13.10
N LEU A 32 -7.71 -10.32 -11.97
CA LEU A 32 -8.17 -10.80 -10.66
C LEU A 32 -9.70 -10.86 -10.60
N GLU A 33 -10.38 -9.80 -11.04
CA GLU A 33 -11.85 -9.72 -11.06
C GLU A 33 -12.46 -10.78 -12.01
N SER A 34 -11.84 -11.06 -13.16
CA SER A 34 -12.25 -12.14 -14.09
C SER A 34 -12.09 -13.54 -13.49
N ASN A 35 -11.33 -13.68 -12.43
CA ASN A 35 -11.11 -14.94 -11.71
C ASN A 35 -11.78 -14.94 -10.32
N ASP A 36 -12.81 -14.11 -10.13
CA ASP A 36 -13.59 -14.00 -8.90
C ASP A 36 -12.75 -13.67 -7.65
N ILE A 37 -11.62 -12.96 -7.82
CA ILE A 37 -10.78 -12.48 -6.71
C ILE A 37 -11.11 -11.00 -6.45
N PRO A 38 -11.92 -10.70 -5.41
CA PRO A 38 -12.29 -9.32 -5.12
C PRO A 38 -11.09 -8.50 -4.65
N VAL A 39 -10.97 -7.26 -5.15
CA VAL A 39 -9.92 -6.30 -4.78
C VAL A 39 -9.86 -6.09 -3.27
N ALA A 40 -11.00 -6.14 -2.58
CA ALA A 40 -11.09 -5.99 -1.13
C ALA A 40 -10.37 -7.09 -0.33
N LYS A 41 -10.08 -8.25 -0.93
CA LYS A 41 -9.33 -9.34 -0.28
C LYS A 41 -7.82 -9.26 -0.49
N LEU A 42 -7.34 -8.27 -1.24
CA LEU A 42 -5.92 -8.11 -1.53
C LEU A 42 -5.21 -7.35 -0.43
N GLN A 43 -3.97 -7.76 -0.14
CA GLN A 43 -3.04 -6.99 0.67
C GLN A 43 -2.24 -6.06 -0.24
N PHE A 44 -2.38 -4.76 -0.01
CA PHE A 44 -1.67 -3.71 -0.74
C PHE A 44 -0.40 -3.26 -0.03
N TYR A 45 0.52 -2.68 -0.80
CA TYR A 45 1.78 -2.08 -0.33
C TYR A 45 2.10 -0.87 -1.19
N VAL A 46 2.88 0.08 -0.65
CA VAL A 46 3.41 1.20 -1.44
C VAL A 46 4.87 0.98 -1.82
N ASP A 47 5.27 1.47 -2.99
CA ASP A 47 6.64 1.31 -3.53
C ASP A 47 7.65 2.32 -2.99
N ARG A 48 7.20 3.35 -2.27
CA ARG A 48 8.05 4.40 -1.67
C ARG A 48 7.42 5.00 -0.43
N ASP A 49 8.24 5.75 0.32
CA ASP A 49 7.74 6.54 1.45
C ASP A 49 6.82 7.66 0.95
N VAL A 50 5.75 7.93 1.71
CA VAL A 50 4.85 9.06 1.51
C VAL A 50 4.81 9.87 2.79
N GLU A 51 5.04 11.17 2.69
CA GLU A 51 4.97 12.08 3.81
C GLU A 51 3.83 13.06 3.60
N LEU A 52 2.93 13.11 4.58
CA LEU A 52 1.80 14.02 4.65
C LEU A 52 2.13 15.12 5.67
N ARG A 53 2.02 16.39 5.28
CA ARG A 53 2.30 17.53 6.13
C ARG A 53 1.10 18.43 6.27
N ARG A 54 0.90 18.97 7.49
CA ARG A 54 -0.12 19.97 7.78
C ARG A 54 0.43 20.98 8.78
N GLU A 55 0.27 22.27 8.49
CA GLU A 55 0.54 23.31 9.48
C GLU A 55 -0.50 23.25 10.61
N VAL A 56 -0.06 23.47 11.83
CA VAL A 56 -0.87 23.43 13.05
C VAL A 56 -0.76 24.76 13.76
N ALA A 57 -1.88 25.34 14.17
CA ALA A 57 -1.87 26.57 14.96
C ALA A 57 -1.19 26.37 16.32
N SER A 58 -0.42 27.34 16.76
CA SER A 58 0.42 27.33 17.98
C SER A 58 -0.31 27.11 19.32
N GLY A 59 -1.58 26.79 19.33
CA GLY A 59 -2.33 26.44 20.55
C GLY A 59 -2.99 25.05 20.47
N SER A 60 -2.90 24.39 19.33
CA SER A 60 -3.59 23.10 19.08
C SER A 60 -2.66 21.91 19.31
N ALA A 61 -2.17 21.76 20.53
CA ALA A 61 -1.19 20.73 20.89
C ALA A 61 -1.73 19.28 20.86
N GLN A 62 -3.04 19.07 20.64
CA GLN A 62 -3.60 17.71 20.52
C GLN A 62 -3.58 17.27 19.06
N VAL A 63 -2.58 16.47 18.70
CA VAL A 63 -2.47 15.81 17.42
C VAL A 63 -2.85 14.34 17.60
N SER A 64 -3.93 13.92 16.99
CA SER A 64 -4.45 12.55 17.09
C SER A 64 -3.61 11.52 16.35
N ALA A 65 -2.77 11.96 15.40
CA ALA A 65 -1.87 11.10 14.62
C ALA A 65 -0.63 11.89 14.16
N GLY A 66 0.51 11.20 14.01
CA GLY A 66 1.76 11.74 13.48
C GLY A 66 2.63 12.45 14.52
N VAL A 67 3.68 13.10 14.06
CA VAL A 67 4.65 13.84 14.86
C VAL A 67 4.51 15.33 14.60
N VAL A 68 4.50 16.15 15.65
CA VAL A 68 4.55 17.61 15.52
C VAL A 68 6.00 18.07 15.61
N LYS A 69 6.44 18.82 14.62
CA LYS A 69 7.75 19.46 14.59
C LYS A 69 7.58 20.97 14.48
N PHE A 70 8.56 21.70 15.00
CA PHE A 70 8.67 23.14 14.80
C PHE A 70 9.66 23.41 13.67
N GLU A 71 9.17 23.87 12.52
CA GLU A 71 9.98 24.13 11.32
C GLU A 71 9.65 25.53 10.80
N ASN A 72 10.68 26.35 10.53
CA ASN A 72 10.54 27.71 9.96
C ASN A 72 9.50 28.61 10.70
N GLY A 73 9.50 28.58 12.03
CA GLY A 73 8.58 29.38 12.83
C GLY A 73 7.15 28.84 12.92
N LYS A 74 6.88 27.65 12.41
CA LYS A 74 5.55 27.01 12.40
C LYS A 74 5.56 25.61 12.99
N TYR A 75 4.47 25.23 13.63
CA TYR A 75 4.24 23.85 14.03
C TYR A 75 3.70 23.06 12.83
N VAL A 76 4.35 21.96 12.51
CA VAL A 76 3.98 21.06 11.40
C VAL A 76 3.68 19.67 11.95
N ASN A 77 2.48 19.18 11.66
CA ASN A 77 2.14 17.77 11.90
C ASN A 77 2.56 16.95 10.68
N ILE A 78 3.29 15.88 10.93
CA ILE A 78 3.85 14.99 9.91
C ILE A 78 3.34 13.56 10.15
N ILE A 79 2.75 12.96 9.12
CA ILE A 79 2.39 11.54 9.07
C ILE A 79 3.23 10.89 7.98
N THR A 80 3.91 9.80 8.31
CA THR A 80 4.77 9.10 7.36
C THR A 80 4.26 7.69 7.09
N LEU A 81 3.90 7.41 5.85
CA LEU A 81 3.67 6.06 5.35
C LEU A 81 4.99 5.52 4.75
N LYS A 82 5.54 4.50 5.37
CA LYS A 82 6.80 3.88 4.91
C LYS A 82 6.57 2.96 3.72
N LYS A 83 7.57 2.86 2.85
CA LYS A 83 7.64 1.86 1.79
C LYS A 83 7.35 0.46 2.35
N ASN A 84 6.61 -0.33 1.62
CA ASN A 84 6.19 -1.69 1.98
C ASN A 84 5.25 -1.80 3.20
N THR A 85 4.74 -0.71 3.76
CA THR A 85 3.68 -0.79 4.77
C THR A 85 2.46 -1.51 4.17
N PRO A 86 1.92 -2.53 4.87
CA PRO A 86 0.73 -3.24 4.42
C PRO A 86 -0.52 -2.37 4.59
N GLY A 87 -1.41 -2.38 3.60
CA GLY A 87 -2.69 -1.68 3.64
C GLY A 87 -3.81 -2.54 3.07
N VAL A 88 -5.04 -2.25 3.42
CA VAL A 88 -6.25 -2.96 2.98
C VAL A 88 -7.15 -2.02 2.17
N CYS A 89 -7.78 -2.55 1.13
CA CYS A 89 -8.77 -1.79 0.36
C CYS A 89 -10.03 -1.60 1.22
N THR A 90 -10.39 -0.35 1.47
CA THR A 90 -11.63 0.00 2.17
C THR A 90 -12.77 0.29 1.20
N ARG A 91 -12.45 0.77 0.00
CA ARG A 91 -13.42 1.07 -1.04
C ARG A 91 -12.80 0.94 -2.43
N ALA A 92 -13.50 0.27 -3.34
CA ALA A 92 -13.08 0.13 -4.73
C ALA A 92 -14.09 0.83 -5.66
N TYR A 93 -13.59 1.74 -6.50
CA TYR A 93 -14.33 2.40 -7.55
C TYR A 93 -13.84 1.89 -8.91
N GLU A 94 -14.43 2.34 -9.99
CA GLU A 94 -14.03 1.94 -11.34
C GLU A 94 -12.58 2.33 -11.68
N ASP A 95 -12.19 3.57 -11.35
CA ASP A 95 -10.91 4.19 -11.74
C ASP A 95 -9.94 4.40 -10.58
N LYS A 96 -10.38 4.19 -9.33
CA LYS A 96 -9.59 4.42 -8.13
C LYS A 96 -9.96 3.43 -7.02
N ILE A 97 -9.09 3.34 -6.02
CA ILE A 97 -9.31 2.58 -4.79
C ILE A 97 -8.81 3.36 -3.58
N ASP A 98 -9.53 3.23 -2.48
CA ASP A 98 -9.13 3.75 -1.17
C ASP A 98 -8.45 2.64 -0.39
N VAL A 99 -7.25 2.91 0.12
CA VAL A 99 -6.44 1.96 0.88
C VAL A 99 -6.11 2.53 2.25
N ALA A 100 -6.52 1.84 3.30
CA ALA A 100 -6.16 2.17 4.68
C ALA A 100 -4.88 1.44 5.09
N PHE A 101 -3.93 2.17 5.66
CA PHE A 101 -2.66 1.67 6.17
C PHE A 101 -2.61 1.68 7.70
N GLU A 102 -3.63 2.22 8.35
CA GLU A 102 -3.84 2.21 9.79
C GLU A 102 -5.34 2.12 10.12
N ILE A 103 -5.67 1.81 11.35
CA ILE A 103 -7.06 1.72 11.81
C ILE A 103 -7.59 3.13 12.09
N GLY A 104 -8.83 3.39 11.70
CA GLY A 104 -9.56 4.64 11.98
C GLY A 104 -10.37 5.12 10.78
N ASP A 105 -11.48 5.78 11.06
CA ASP A 105 -12.35 6.35 10.04
C ASP A 105 -11.66 7.52 9.33
N GLY A 106 -11.80 7.60 8.01
CA GLY A 106 -11.16 8.63 7.21
C GLY A 106 -9.63 8.52 7.07
N ARG A 107 -9.02 7.43 7.57
CA ARG A 107 -7.57 7.19 7.50
C ARG A 107 -7.20 6.28 6.33
N TYR A 108 -7.46 6.75 5.15
CA TYR A 108 -7.11 6.06 3.89
C TYR A 108 -6.45 7.04 2.91
N LEU A 109 -5.69 6.47 1.99
CA LEU A 109 -5.16 7.18 0.83
C LEU A 109 -5.82 6.63 -0.42
N THR A 110 -6.15 7.52 -1.35
CA THR A 110 -6.74 7.16 -2.64
C THR A 110 -5.65 6.94 -3.67
N PHE A 111 -5.77 5.87 -4.46
CA PHE A 111 -4.90 5.57 -5.59
C PHE A 111 -5.72 5.41 -6.85
N GLY A 112 -5.33 6.11 -7.92
CA GLY A 112 -6.09 6.18 -9.15
C GLY A 112 -5.31 5.74 -10.39
N LYS A 113 -6.04 5.47 -11.48
CA LYS A 113 -5.50 5.27 -12.81
C LYS A 113 -5.09 6.64 -13.37
N LEU A 114 -3.80 6.91 -13.53
CA LEU A 114 -3.33 8.17 -14.12
C LEU A 114 -3.39 8.18 -15.65
N LYS A 115 -3.42 7.03 -16.29
CA LYS A 115 -3.46 6.87 -17.75
C LYS A 115 -4.49 5.83 -18.16
N LYS A 116 -5.04 5.98 -19.37
CA LYS A 116 -6.00 5.03 -19.96
C LYS A 116 -5.35 3.70 -20.37
N ASP A 117 -4.01 3.63 -20.43
CA ASP A 117 -3.33 2.39 -20.74
C ASP A 117 -3.43 1.43 -19.53
N GLY A 118 -3.81 0.20 -19.74
CA GLY A 118 -3.96 -0.80 -18.68
C GLY A 118 -2.66 -1.20 -17.97
N ARG A 119 -1.51 -0.60 -18.31
CA ARG A 119 -0.17 -0.95 -17.83
C ARG A 119 0.34 -0.04 -16.72
N ALA A 120 -0.12 1.20 -16.67
CA ALA A 120 0.30 2.15 -15.64
C ALA A 120 -0.24 1.69 -14.26
N PRO A 121 0.61 1.64 -13.22
CA PRO A 121 0.17 1.29 -11.88
C PRO A 121 -0.83 2.29 -11.31
N TYR A 122 -1.69 1.84 -10.41
CA TYR A 122 -2.46 2.73 -9.56
C TYR A 122 -1.50 3.58 -8.73
N THR A 123 -1.61 4.89 -8.87
CA THR A 123 -0.69 5.87 -8.28
C THR A 123 -1.46 6.74 -7.29
N LEU A 124 -0.75 7.22 -6.27
CA LEU A 124 -1.32 8.10 -5.26
C LEU A 124 -2.04 9.28 -5.91
N TYR A 125 -3.30 9.46 -5.53
CA TYR A 125 -4.20 10.46 -6.06
C TYR A 125 -4.39 11.57 -5.02
N ALA A 126 -4.31 12.83 -5.44
CA ALA A 126 -4.63 13.99 -4.63
C ALA A 126 -5.88 14.69 -5.18
N ASP A 127 -6.65 15.32 -4.31
CA ASP A 127 -7.86 16.07 -4.69
C ASP A 127 -7.52 17.27 -5.59
N SER A 128 -6.36 17.90 -5.31
CA SER A 128 -5.79 18.96 -6.15
C SER A 128 -4.26 18.92 -6.12
N TRP A 129 -3.62 19.50 -7.14
CA TRP A 129 -2.17 19.69 -7.22
C TRP A 129 -1.85 21.18 -7.42
N GLY A 130 -1.05 21.74 -6.52
CA GLY A 130 -0.60 23.13 -6.60
C GLY A 130 0.85 23.26 -6.12
N ARG A 131 1.72 23.92 -6.91
CA ARG A 131 3.15 24.10 -6.61
C ARG A 131 3.87 22.82 -6.16
N ASP A 132 3.64 21.71 -6.87
CA ASP A 132 4.18 20.38 -6.61
C ASP A 132 3.70 19.69 -5.32
N LEU A 133 2.73 20.26 -4.61
CA LEU A 133 2.10 19.68 -3.44
C LEU A 133 0.73 19.10 -3.81
N GLY A 134 0.48 17.87 -3.41
CA GLY A 134 -0.84 17.25 -3.56
C GLY A 134 -1.68 17.47 -2.31
N GLU A 135 -2.85 18.08 -2.45
CA GLU A 135 -3.79 18.25 -1.35
C GLU A 135 -4.65 17.00 -1.20
N ILE A 136 -4.76 16.46 0.02
CA ILE A 136 -5.62 15.34 0.36
C ILE A 136 -6.35 15.59 1.68
N ARG A 137 -7.47 14.89 1.85
CA ARG A 137 -8.15 14.80 3.14
C ARG A 137 -7.76 13.49 3.83
N TYR A 138 -7.25 13.59 5.06
CA TYR A 138 -6.87 12.45 5.89
C TYR A 138 -7.28 12.69 7.35
N ASP A 139 -7.94 11.73 7.98
CA ASP A 139 -8.45 11.84 9.36
C ASP A 139 -9.31 13.13 9.57
N GLY A 140 -10.14 13.47 8.57
CA GLY A 140 -10.99 14.65 8.57
C GLY A 140 -10.27 15.99 8.40
N LYS A 141 -8.95 16.00 8.17
CA LYS A 141 -8.12 17.20 8.05
C LYS A 141 -7.43 17.26 6.68
N THR A 142 -7.12 18.47 6.24
CA THR A 142 -6.35 18.69 5.01
C THR A 142 -4.86 18.51 5.27
N TYR A 143 -4.21 17.67 4.46
CA TYR A 143 -2.77 17.45 4.43
C TYR A 143 -2.23 17.66 3.02
N TYR A 144 -0.92 17.89 2.94
CA TYR A 144 -0.20 18.05 1.69
C TYR A 144 0.81 16.92 1.52
N ILE A 145 0.76 16.25 0.35
CA ILE A 145 1.73 15.25 -0.07
C ILE A 145 2.96 15.97 -0.60
N LEU A 146 4.15 15.64 -0.09
CA LEU A 146 5.40 16.18 -0.61
C LEU A 146 5.76 15.54 -1.98
N PRO A 147 6.53 16.26 -2.83
CA PRO A 147 6.91 15.78 -4.17
C PRO A 147 7.56 14.39 -4.18
N ALA A 148 8.39 14.06 -3.20
CA ALA A 148 9.04 12.76 -3.08
C ALA A 148 8.05 11.58 -2.99
N GLY A 149 6.88 11.80 -2.39
CA GLY A 149 5.83 10.79 -2.22
C GLY A 149 4.74 10.82 -3.30
N SER A 150 4.65 11.90 -4.09
CA SER A 150 3.55 12.15 -5.04
C SER A 150 3.38 11.04 -6.09
N GLY A 151 4.47 10.39 -6.48
CA GLY A 151 4.44 9.27 -7.44
C GLY A 151 4.36 7.89 -6.79
N ALA A 152 3.91 7.77 -5.54
CA ALA A 152 3.78 6.47 -4.86
C ALA A 152 2.77 5.58 -5.59
N ARG A 153 3.14 4.30 -5.80
CA ARG A 153 2.39 3.33 -6.58
C ARG A 153 2.02 2.13 -5.73
N LEU A 154 0.86 1.56 -6.01
CA LEU A 154 0.40 0.35 -5.34
C LEU A 154 1.08 -0.90 -5.89
N MET A 155 1.38 -1.80 -4.98
CA MET A 155 1.87 -3.15 -5.24
C MET A 155 1.00 -4.18 -4.50
N ILE A 156 1.00 -5.41 -5.01
CA ILE A 156 0.45 -6.60 -4.36
C ILE A 156 1.50 -7.71 -4.33
N LYS A 157 1.32 -8.72 -3.51
CA LYS A 157 2.16 -9.93 -3.55
C LYS A 157 1.91 -10.72 -4.84
N LYS A 158 2.95 -11.20 -5.51
CA LYS A 158 2.82 -11.99 -6.75
C LYS A 158 2.01 -13.28 -6.55
N ASN A 159 2.06 -13.89 -5.38
CA ASN A 159 1.28 -15.10 -5.09
C ASN A 159 -0.25 -14.85 -5.09
N ALA A 160 -0.71 -13.61 -4.88
CA ALA A 160 -2.13 -13.28 -5.05
C ALA A 160 -2.62 -13.52 -6.49
N LEU A 161 -1.73 -13.46 -7.49
CA LEU A 161 -2.03 -13.78 -8.89
C LEU A 161 -2.06 -15.28 -9.17
N ASN A 162 -1.42 -16.09 -8.32
CA ASN A 162 -1.31 -17.54 -8.48
C ASN A 162 -2.43 -18.29 -7.74
N THR A 163 -3.32 -17.60 -7.06
CA THR A 163 -4.45 -18.19 -6.32
C THR A 163 -5.61 -18.57 -7.26
N LEU A 164 -5.32 -18.77 -8.54
CA LEU A 164 -6.25 -19.41 -9.47
C LEU A 164 -6.45 -20.84 -9.00
N LYS A 165 -7.55 -21.12 -8.32
CA LYS A 165 -8.03 -22.49 -8.10
C LYS A 165 -8.37 -23.08 -9.45
N ILE A 166 -7.46 -23.86 -10.00
CA ILE A 166 -7.74 -24.70 -11.17
C ILE A 166 -8.60 -25.86 -10.64
N GLU A 167 -9.91 -25.75 -10.73
CA GLU A 167 -10.79 -26.91 -10.54
C GLU A 167 -10.65 -27.81 -11.74
N LYS A 168 -9.89 -28.87 -11.60
CA LYS A 168 -9.83 -29.95 -12.60
C LYS A 168 -10.99 -30.90 -12.32
N ARG A 169 -11.96 -30.91 -13.22
CA ARG A 169 -13.03 -31.90 -13.24
C ARG A 169 -12.80 -32.85 -14.40
N GLU A 170 -12.71 -34.13 -14.12
CA GLU A 170 -12.65 -35.20 -15.13
C GLU A 170 -14.08 -35.64 -15.49
N MET A 171 -14.39 -35.62 -16.77
CA MET A 171 -15.66 -36.16 -17.26
C MET A 171 -15.58 -37.69 -17.32
N LYS A 172 -16.45 -38.38 -16.56
CA LYS A 172 -16.43 -39.84 -16.45
C LYS A 172 -17.00 -40.56 -17.68
N GLY A 173 -17.38 -39.87 -18.72
CA GLY A 173 -18.07 -40.46 -19.88
C GLY A 173 -19.51 -40.90 -19.57
N ARG A 174 -20.33 -41.03 -20.61
CA ARG A 174 -21.69 -41.58 -20.53
C ARG A 174 -21.79 -42.74 -21.52
N LYS A 175 -22.23 -43.91 -21.04
CA LYS A 175 -22.52 -45.04 -21.92
C LYS A 175 -23.96 -44.97 -22.39
N VAL A 176 -24.21 -45.43 -23.61
CA VAL A 176 -25.57 -45.67 -24.16
C VAL A 176 -26.04 -47.00 -23.60
N GLU A 177 -27.23 -47.05 -23.01
CA GLU A 177 -27.90 -48.27 -22.60
C GLU A 177 -28.55 -48.95 -23.79
#